data_a347639cacee5dd8b1abb200943ff366
#
_entry.id   a347639cacee5dd8b1abb200943ff366
#
_cell.length_a   1.000
_cell.length_b   1.000
_cell.length_c   1.000
_cell.angle_alpha   90.00
_cell.angle_beta   90.00
_cell.angle_gamma   90.00
#
_symmetry.space_group_name_H-M   'P 1'
#
loop_
_entity.id
_entity.type
_entity.pdbx_description
1 polymer ?
#
loop_
_entity_poly.entity_id
_entity_poly.type
_entity_poly.pdbx_seq_one_letter_code
_entity_poly.pdbx_strand_id
1 'polypeptide(L)'
;MNKILLTGIVSVLFLVCSSISLSIFAEETLSPKTMDHVTEMGGSLELWVTLAHWTTGVATVVLAIALIRTFHHMQAVTKMTTIETEYRLRPWIAPTGPIKKMEKSISDDCQFDITIKNYGELPANAVTAKFVKSTKPLTRESFQSNNVNSYDLGPVMPTMEKHYWFFIDSETWKKAKIGTEKLFTLLYFEYSHAGKKSGYGMISEYNPSTGNFVHRDMWIDDEKSVH
;
A
#
# COMPACT_ATOMS: atom_id res chain seq x y z
N MET A 1 -15.37 -14.49 -7.17
CA MET A 1 -16.76 -14.67 -6.71
C MET A 1 -17.09 -16.16 -6.81
N ASN A 2 -17.29 -16.84 -5.67
CA ASN A 2 -17.46 -18.31 -5.63
C ASN A 2 -18.74 -18.72 -6.39
N LYS A 3 -18.62 -19.67 -7.34
CA LYS A 3 -19.76 -20.21 -8.12
C LYS A 3 -20.92 -20.66 -7.21
N ILE A 4 -20.62 -21.18 -6.03
CA ILE A 4 -21.58 -21.64 -5.02
C ILE A 4 -22.44 -20.48 -4.51
N LEU A 5 -21.86 -19.29 -4.30
CA LEU A 5 -22.59 -18.10 -3.83
C LEU A 5 -23.56 -17.57 -4.89
N LEU A 6 -23.13 -17.56 -6.15
CA LEU A 6 -23.95 -17.14 -7.28
C LEU A 6 -25.15 -18.07 -7.47
N THR A 7 -24.92 -19.40 -7.38
CA THR A 7 -25.98 -20.41 -7.49
C THR A 7 -27.00 -20.27 -6.35
N GLY A 8 -26.55 -20.00 -5.11
CA GLY A 8 -27.43 -19.75 -3.98
C GLY A 8 -28.30 -18.51 -4.16
N ILE A 9 -27.73 -17.39 -4.62
CA ILE A 9 -28.49 -16.15 -4.87
C ILE A 9 -29.53 -16.34 -5.98
N VAL A 10 -29.17 -17.01 -7.06
CA VAL A 10 -30.09 -17.30 -8.18
C VAL A 10 -31.23 -18.21 -7.74
N SER A 11 -30.95 -19.23 -6.91
CA SER A 11 -32.01 -20.12 -6.38
C SER A 11 -32.98 -19.38 -5.46
N VAL A 12 -32.48 -18.48 -4.60
CA VAL A 12 -33.35 -17.69 -3.71
C VAL A 12 -34.19 -16.68 -4.51
N LEU A 13 -33.63 -16.04 -5.52
CA LEU A 13 -34.34 -15.13 -6.42
C LEU A 13 -35.46 -15.87 -7.19
N PHE A 14 -35.19 -17.10 -7.65
CA PHE A 14 -36.17 -17.93 -8.36
C PHE A 14 -37.33 -18.33 -7.45
N LEU A 15 -37.05 -18.68 -6.18
CA LEU A 15 -38.06 -18.99 -5.18
C LEU A 15 -38.95 -17.79 -4.83
N VAL A 16 -38.36 -16.60 -4.70
CA VAL A 16 -39.09 -15.35 -4.44
C VAL A 16 -39.98 -14.97 -5.62
N CYS A 17 -39.45 -15.05 -6.85
CA CYS A 17 -40.25 -14.77 -8.05
C CYS A 17 -41.40 -15.77 -8.26
N SER A 18 -41.19 -17.07 -7.93
CA SER A 18 -42.24 -18.07 -8.05
C SER A 18 -43.35 -17.88 -7.02
N SER A 19 -43.01 -17.44 -5.79
CA SER A 19 -44.01 -17.17 -4.76
C SER A 19 -44.83 -15.89 -5.06
N ILE A 20 -44.23 -14.85 -5.66
CA ILE A 20 -44.92 -13.64 -6.10
C ILE A 20 -45.89 -13.98 -7.25
N SER A 21 -45.45 -14.79 -8.23
CA SER A 21 -46.30 -15.21 -9.34
C SER A 21 -47.52 -16.02 -8.87
N LEU A 22 -47.35 -16.86 -7.84
CA LEU A 22 -48.45 -17.67 -7.28
C LEU A 22 -49.46 -16.78 -6.57
N SER A 23 -49.04 -15.74 -5.83
CA SER A 23 -49.93 -14.81 -5.14
C SER A 23 -50.74 -13.95 -6.12
N ILE A 24 -50.14 -13.50 -7.21
CA ILE A 24 -50.85 -12.72 -8.25
C ILE A 24 -51.90 -13.59 -8.97
N PHE A 25 -51.55 -14.85 -9.24
CA PHE A 25 -52.49 -15.77 -9.91
C PHE A 25 -53.68 -16.14 -9.02
N ALA A 26 -53.49 -16.18 -7.70
CA ALA A 26 -54.56 -16.43 -6.75
C ALA A 26 -55.57 -15.28 -6.62
N GLU A 27 -55.11 -14.06 -6.83
CA GLU A 27 -55.95 -12.84 -6.77
C GLU A 27 -56.80 -12.62 -8.04
N GLU A 28 -56.31 -13.08 -9.19
CA GLU A 28 -56.97 -12.88 -10.49
C GLU A 28 -58.05 -13.90 -10.80
N THR A 29 -58.11 -15.04 -10.10
CA THR A 29 -59.11 -16.10 -10.32
C THR A 29 -60.38 -15.99 -9.47
N LEU A 30 -60.46 -15.03 -8.58
CA LEU A 30 -61.66 -14.79 -7.75
C LEU A 30 -62.62 -13.80 -8.41
N SER A 31 -63.29 -14.23 -9.49
CA SER A 31 -64.47 -13.55 -10.02
C SER A 31 -65.69 -13.82 -9.13
N PRO A 32 -66.53 -12.79 -8.82
CA PRO A 32 -67.56 -12.85 -7.79
C PRO A 32 -68.79 -13.72 -8.09
N LYS A 33 -68.72 -14.65 -9.05
CA LYS A 33 -69.92 -15.39 -9.53
C LYS A 33 -70.02 -16.86 -9.01
N THR A 34 -69.12 -17.34 -8.16
CA THR A 34 -69.13 -18.71 -7.66
C THR A 34 -69.07 -18.81 -6.11
N MET A 35 -69.86 -17.98 -5.42
CA MET A 35 -69.77 -17.81 -3.97
C MET A 35 -70.55 -18.84 -3.15
N ASP A 36 -71.32 -19.78 -3.75
CA ASP A 36 -72.16 -20.68 -3.02
C ASP A 36 -71.62 -22.13 -2.77
N HIS A 37 -70.44 -22.44 -3.34
CA HIS A 37 -69.83 -23.78 -3.17
C HIS A 37 -68.43 -23.77 -2.49
N VAL A 38 -67.96 -22.63 -1.95
CA VAL A 38 -66.60 -22.48 -1.45
C VAL A 38 -66.43 -22.63 0.07
N THR A 39 -67.50 -22.87 0.82
CA THR A 39 -67.44 -22.88 2.28
C THR A 39 -66.65 -24.04 2.88
N GLU A 40 -66.49 -25.18 2.17
CA GLU A 40 -65.68 -26.31 2.67
C GLU A 40 -64.17 -26.26 2.22
N MET A 41 -63.80 -25.53 1.20
CA MET A 41 -62.39 -25.39 0.75
C MET A 41 -61.67 -24.19 1.38
N GLY A 42 -62.32 -23.32 2.10
CA GLY A 42 -61.76 -22.10 2.69
C GLY A 42 -60.60 -22.31 3.65
N GLY A 43 -60.65 -23.36 4.46
CA GLY A 43 -59.64 -23.64 5.45
C GLY A 43 -58.24 -24.04 4.87
N SER A 44 -58.22 -24.67 3.71
CA SER A 44 -56.94 -25.05 3.09
C SER A 44 -56.27 -23.89 2.37
N LEU A 45 -57.05 -22.98 1.79
CA LEU A 45 -56.51 -21.81 1.06
C LEU A 45 -55.88 -20.79 2.01
N GLU A 46 -56.53 -20.53 3.15
CA GLU A 46 -55.96 -19.66 4.20
C GLU A 46 -54.64 -20.19 4.76
N LEU A 47 -54.53 -21.51 4.95
CA LEU A 47 -53.30 -22.15 5.39
C LEU A 47 -52.16 -21.92 4.38
N TRP A 48 -52.42 -22.08 3.08
CA TRP A 48 -51.43 -21.90 2.04
C TRP A 48 -50.99 -20.43 1.93
N VAL A 49 -51.89 -19.47 2.03
CA VAL A 49 -51.58 -18.03 2.03
C VAL A 49 -50.72 -17.67 3.25
N THR A 50 -51.07 -18.17 4.44
CA THR A 50 -50.30 -17.94 5.65
C THR A 50 -48.90 -18.54 5.53
N LEU A 51 -48.79 -19.76 4.99
CA LEU A 51 -47.51 -20.44 4.79
C LEU A 51 -46.62 -19.67 3.80
N ALA A 52 -47.20 -19.12 2.73
CA ALA A 52 -46.49 -18.30 1.75
C ALA A 52 -45.95 -17.00 2.38
N HIS A 53 -46.70 -16.34 3.26
CA HIS A 53 -46.24 -15.16 3.99
C HIS A 53 -45.07 -15.48 4.93
N TRP A 54 -45.13 -16.57 5.66
CA TRP A 54 -44.07 -17.01 6.55
C TRP A 54 -42.79 -17.35 5.77
N THR A 55 -42.91 -18.06 4.64
CA THR A 55 -41.73 -18.39 3.80
C THR A 55 -41.08 -17.15 3.21
N THR A 56 -41.89 -16.19 2.79
CA THR A 56 -41.36 -14.89 2.27
C THR A 56 -40.65 -14.11 3.38
N GLY A 57 -41.22 -14.07 4.58
CA GLY A 57 -40.60 -13.43 5.73
C GLY A 57 -39.26 -14.04 6.11
N VAL A 58 -39.19 -15.36 6.20
CA VAL A 58 -37.94 -16.09 6.49
C VAL A 58 -36.91 -15.89 5.41
N ALA A 59 -37.30 -15.97 4.12
CA ALA A 59 -36.41 -15.75 3.01
C ALA A 59 -35.83 -14.34 3.02
N THR A 60 -36.61 -13.32 3.35
CA THR A 60 -36.16 -11.93 3.46
C THR A 60 -35.12 -11.76 4.57
N VAL A 61 -35.34 -12.38 5.73
CA VAL A 61 -34.38 -12.33 6.85
C VAL A 61 -33.06 -13.01 6.47
N VAL A 62 -33.14 -14.19 5.85
CA VAL A 62 -31.94 -14.92 5.38
C VAL A 62 -31.15 -14.07 4.35
N LEU A 63 -31.87 -13.45 3.42
CA LEU A 63 -31.25 -12.54 2.42
C LEU A 63 -30.60 -11.34 3.09
N ALA A 64 -31.24 -10.71 4.07
CA ALA A 64 -30.68 -9.58 4.81
C ALA A 64 -29.39 -9.99 5.54
N ILE A 65 -29.37 -11.15 6.21
CA ILE A 65 -28.16 -11.67 6.88
C ILE A 65 -27.05 -11.94 5.86
N ALA A 66 -27.37 -12.52 4.71
CA ALA A 66 -26.41 -12.79 3.65
C ALA A 66 -25.82 -11.49 3.09
N LEU A 67 -26.65 -10.46 2.88
CA LEU A 67 -26.21 -9.15 2.43
C LEU A 67 -25.29 -8.47 3.44
N ILE A 68 -25.63 -8.49 4.74
CA ILE A 68 -24.79 -7.92 5.80
C ILE A 68 -23.42 -8.62 5.82
N ARG A 69 -23.38 -9.95 5.75
CA ARG A 69 -22.12 -10.70 5.70
C ARG A 69 -21.29 -10.36 4.45
N THR A 70 -21.94 -10.30 3.29
CA THR A 70 -21.26 -9.93 2.03
C THR A 70 -20.69 -8.52 2.11
N PHE A 71 -21.43 -7.58 2.70
CA PHE A 71 -20.97 -6.21 2.88
C PHE A 71 -19.73 -6.12 3.80
N HIS A 72 -19.72 -6.86 4.91
CA HIS A 72 -18.55 -6.95 5.78
C HIS A 72 -17.33 -7.56 5.07
N HIS A 73 -17.53 -8.62 4.29
CA HIS A 73 -16.45 -9.19 3.49
C HIS A 73 -15.92 -8.21 2.43
N MET A 74 -16.79 -7.49 1.73
CA MET A 74 -16.39 -6.47 0.76
C MET A 74 -15.58 -5.35 1.40
N GLN A 75 -15.97 -4.88 2.59
CA GLN A 75 -15.19 -3.86 3.31
C GLN A 75 -13.78 -4.34 3.68
N ALA A 76 -13.64 -5.58 4.12
CA ALA A 76 -12.34 -6.17 4.44
C ALA A 76 -11.45 -6.28 3.19
N VAL A 77 -12.01 -6.76 2.07
CA VAL A 77 -11.29 -6.86 0.79
C VAL A 77 -10.89 -5.47 0.28
N THR A 78 -11.79 -4.48 0.35
CA THR A 78 -11.48 -3.11 -0.08
C THR A 78 -10.34 -2.51 0.74
N LYS A 79 -10.34 -2.69 2.06
CA LYS A 79 -9.24 -2.23 2.92
C LYS A 79 -7.91 -2.88 2.55
N MET A 80 -7.89 -4.20 2.34
CA MET A 80 -6.68 -4.92 1.93
C MET A 80 -6.18 -4.45 0.56
N THR A 81 -7.07 -4.28 -0.41
CA THR A 81 -6.72 -3.78 -1.74
C THR A 81 -6.17 -2.36 -1.69
N THR A 82 -6.75 -1.48 -0.85
CA THR A 82 -6.26 -0.11 -0.67
C THR A 82 -4.85 -0.10 -0.09
N ILE A 83 -4.59 -0.89 0.96
CA ILE A 83 -3.27 -1.01 1.58
C ILE A 83 -2.27 -1.56 0.56
N GLU A 84 -2.59 -2.64 -0.14
CA GLU A 84 -1.72 -3.24 -1.15
C GLU A 84 -1.42 -2.24 -2.28
N THR A 85 -2.42 -1.49 -2.74
CA THR A 85 -2.26 -0.48 -3.78
C THR A 85 -1.39 0.68 -3.30
N GLU A 86 -1.59 1.18 -2.07
CA GLU A 86 -0.72 2.20 -1.48
C GLU A 86 0.74 1.73 -1.41
N TYR A 87 0.99 0.49 -0.96
CA TYR A 87 2.34 -0.06 -0.87
C TYR A 87 3.01 -0.25 -2.23
N ARG A 88 2.26 -0.68 -3.24
CA ARG A 88 2.80 -0.90 -4.59
C ARG A 88 3.06 0.41 -5.33
N LEU A 89 2.17 1.37 -5.20
CA LEU A 89 2.24 2.61 -5.96
C LEU A 89 3.18 3.64 -5.36
N ARG A 90 3.44 3.59 -4.03
CA ARG A 90 4.29 4.61 -3.38
C ARG A 90 5.67 4.72 -4.02
N PRO A 91 6.30 5.91 -3.96
CA PRO A 91 7.67 6.06 -4.41
C PRO A 91 8.63 5.23 -3.53
N TRP A 92 9.64 4.66 -4.15
CA TRP A 92 10.71 3.90 -3.52
C TRP A 92 12.05 4.46 -3.97
N ILE A 93 12.63 5.35 -3.20
CA ILE A 93 13.95 5.88 -3.50
C ILE A 93 15.02 4.96 -2.93
N ALA A 94 15.89 4.47 -3.80
CA ALA A 94 17.04 3.67 -3.40
C ALA A 94 18.21 3.87 -4.37
N PRO A 95 19.45 3.56 -3.96
CA PRO A 95 20.59 3.62 -4.86
C PRO A 95 20.53 2.54 -5.94
N THR A 96 21.02 2.85 -7.13
CA THR A 96 21.13 1.92 -8.26
C THR A 96 22.45 1.16 -8.27
N GLY A 97 23.42 1.62 -7.49
CA GLY A 97 24.76 1.02 -7.46
C GLY A 97 25.62 1.53 -6.32
N PRO A 98 26.88 1.14 -6.29
CA PRO A 98 27.81 1.52 -5.24
C PRO A 98 28.17 3.00 -5.30
N ILE A 99 28.65 3.53 -4.18
CA ILE A 99 29.30 4.85 -4.12
C ILE A 99 30.57 4.80 -4.96
N LYS A 100 30.69 5.70 -5.93
CA LYS A 100 31.84 5.80 -6.86
C LYS A 100 32.62 7.07 -6.58
N LYS A 101 33.94 6.95 -6.52
CA LYS A 101 34.83 8.13 -6.51
C LYS A 101 34.91 8.68 -7.92
N MET A 102 34.75 10.00 -8.05
CA MET A 102 34.97 10.71 -9.32
C MET A 102 36.47 10.95 -9.57
N GLU A 103 36.89 10.77 -10.81
CA GLU A 103 38.31 11.01 -11.19
C GLU A 103 38.66 12.49 -11.15
N LYS A 104 37.72 13.32 -11.58
CA LYS A 104 37.88 14.78 -11.55
C LYS A 104 36.96 15.34 -10.48
N SER A 105 37.53 16.01 -9.48
CA SER A 105 36.80 16.77 -8.50
C SER A 105 36.66 18.23 -8.97
N ILE A 106 35.55 18.86 -8.59
CA ILE A 106 35.30 20.30 -8.81
C ILE A 106 36.05 21.14 -7.77
N SER A 107 36.45 20.53 -6.66
CA SER A 107 37.17 21.17 -5.55
C SER A 107 38.44 20.39 -5.19
N ASP A 108 39.22 20.92 -4.24
CA ASP A 108 40.39 20.22 -3.67
C ASP A 108 40.01 18.98 -2.87
N ASP A 109 38.72 18.82 -2.52
CA ASP A 109 38.17 17.66 -1.86
C ASP A 109 37.91 16.49 -2.83
N CYS A 110 37.88 15.29 -2.31
CA CYS A 110 37.52 14.12 -3.08
C CYS A 110 36.02 14.07 -3.29
N GLN A 111 35.56 14.08 -4.55
CA GLN A 111 34.19 13.99 -4.96
C GLN A 111 33.75 12.54 -5.13
N PHE A 112 32.57 12.23 -4.61
CA PHE A 112 31.90 10.93 -4.73
C PHE A 112 30.53 11.11 -5.35
N ASP A 113 30.12 10.11 -6.10
CA ASP A 113 28.82 10.02 -6.76
C ASP A 113 28.05 8.79 -6.29
N ILE A 114 26.77 8.99 -6.05
CA ILE A 114 25.81 7.90 -5.89
C ILE A 114 24.58 8.22 -6.74
N THR A 115 24.17 7.25 -7.52
CA THR A 115 22.97 7.35 -8.34
C THR A 115 21.81 6.76 -7.57
N ILE A 116 20.75 7.54 -7.42
CA ILE A 116 19.47 7.10 -6.83
C ILE A 116 18.41 6.99 -7.91
N LYS A 117 17.44 6.11 -7.68
CA LYS A 117 16.33 5.88 -8.59
C LYS A 117 15.04 5.74 -7.81
N ASN A 118 13.95 6.21 -8.39
CA ASN A 118 12.62 5.89 -7.91
C ASN A 118 12.15 4.58 -8.55
N TYR A 119 12.07 3.54 -7.76
CA TYR A 119 11.57 2.21 -8.14
C TYR A 119 10.05 2.08 -8.02
N GLY A 120 9.39 3.09 -7.43
CA GLY A 120 7.93 3.11 -7.28
C GLY A 120 7.23 3.67 -8.51
N GLU A 121 5.90 3.56 -8.51
CA GLU A 121 5.05 4.01 -9.60
C GLU A 121 4.57 5.47 -9.41
N LEU A 122 4.68 6.02 -8.20
CA LEU A 122 4.34 7.42 -7.91
C LEU A 122 5.59 8.31 -7.83
N PRO A 123 5.46 9.61 -8.13
CA PRO A 123 6.53 10.58 -7.95
C PRO A 123 6.92 10.72 -6.48
N ALA A 124 8.22 10.77 -6.19
CA ALA A 124 8.76 11.25 -4.93
C ALA A 124 8.93 12.76 -5.02
N ASN A 125 8.17 13.50 -4.22
CA ASN A 125 8.26 14.96 -4.19
C ASN A 125 9.26 15.41 -3.14
N ALA A 126 9.89 16.59 -3.37
CA ALA A 126 10.81 17.24 -2.44
C ALA A 126 11.86 16.27 -1.86
N VAL A 127 12.55 15.55 -2.77
CA VAL A 127 13.62 14.63 -2.36
C VAL A 127 14.81 15.43 -1.85
N THR A 128 15.16 15.22 -0.57
CA THR A 128 16.29 15.86 0.09
C THR A 128 17.32 14.81 0.47
N ALA A 129 18.56 14.99 0.04
CA ALA A 129 19.67 14.15 0.43
C ALA A 129 20.37 14.74 1.65
N LYS A 130 20.63 13.92 2.67
CA LYS A 130 21.38 14.27 3.87
C LYS A 130 22.66 13.43 3.91
N PHE A 131 23.77 14.05 4.21
CA PHE A 131 25.08 13.40 4.25
C PHE A 131 25.82 13.70 5.54
N VAL A 132 26.34 12.64 6.15
CA VAL A 132 27.23 12.71 7.32
C VAL A 132 28.45 11.84 7.06
N LYS A 133 29.63 12.33 7.40
CA LYS A 133 30.88 11.58 7.42
C LYS A 133 31.44 11.51 8.83
N SER A 134 32.11 10.40 9.18
CA SER A 134 32.73 10.23 10.50
C SER A 134 33.86 9.22 10.43
N THR A 135 34.85 9.36 11.32
CA THR A 135 35.87 8.35 11.58
C THR A 135 35.43 7.33 12.64
N LYS A 136 34.29 7.61 13.33
CA LYS A 136 33.66 6.71 14.30
C LYS A 136 32.42 6.09 13.69
N PRO A 137 32.00 4.88 14.17
CA PRO A 137 30.78 4.27 13.71
C PRO A 137 29.57 5.22 13.84
N LEU A 138 28.76 5.26 12.80
CA LEU A 138 27.54 6.06 12.73
C LEU A 138 26.33 5.20 13.12
N THR A 139 25.32 5.84 13.68
CA THR A 139 24.00 5.25 13.98
C THR A 139 22.93 5.87 13.09
N ARG A 140 21.75 5.26 13.06
CA ARG A 140 20.63 5.78 12.25
C ARG A 140 20.23 7.21 12.64
N GLU A 141 20.36 7.57 13.92
CA GLU A 141 20.00 8.89 14.43
C GLU A 141 21.03 9.98 14.07
N SER A 142 22.21 9.60 13.56
CA SER A 142 23.29 10.54 13.25
C SER A 142 22.89 11.59 12.18
N PHE A 143 21.88 11.32 11.35
CA PHE A 143 21.36 12.30 10.38
C PHE A 143 20.49 13.40 11.02
N GLN A 144 20.11 13.28 12.28
CA GLN A 144 19.34 14.28 13.02
C GLN A 144 20.23 15.33 13.69
N SER A 145 21.54 15.15 13.66
CA SER A 145 22.49 16.10 14.27
C SER A 145 22.59 17.41 13.49
N ASN A 146 22.99 18.49 14.17
CA ASN A 146 23.08 19.83 13.57
C ASN A 146 24.19 19.99 12.49
N ASN A 147 25.04 18.97 12.30
CA ASN A 147 26.18 19.00 11.35
C ASN A 147 25.88 18.18 10.09
N VAL A 148 24.63 18.10 9.66
CA VAL A 148 24.23 17.37 8.48
C VAL A 148 24.19 18.28 7.27
N ASN A 149 24.98 17.94 6.26
CA ASN A 149 24.86 18.58 4.95
C ASN A 149 23.58 18.10 4.27
N SER A 150 22.69 19.02 3.98
CA SER A 150 21.40 18.75 3.32
C SER A 150 21.37 19.40 1.95
N TYR A 151 20.92 18.65 0.96
CA TYR A 151 20.81 19.11 -0.41
C TYR A 151 19.46 18.72 -1.01
N ASP A 152 18.76 19.69 -1.60
CA ASP A 152 17.48 19.45 -2.27
C ASP A 152 17.73 18.93 -3.69
N LEU A 153 17.26 17.73 -3.96
CA LEU A 153 17.30 17.08 -5.27
C LEU A 153 16.05 17.39 -6.11
N GLY A 154 15.03 17.99 -5.50
CA GLY A 154 13.73 18.18 -6.13
C GLY A 154 12.98 16.87 -6.39
N PRO A 155 11.93 16.87 -7.22
CA PRO A 155 11.13 15.69 -7.47
C PRO A 155 11.88 14.62 -8.27
N VAL A 156 11.62 13.34 -7.95
CA VAL A 156 12.14 12.18 -8.68
C VAL A 156 10.95 11.38 -9.21
N MET A 157 10.72 11.45 -10.52
CA MET A 157 9.63 10.74 -11.19
C MET A 157 9.85 9.22 -11.19
N PRO A 158 8.81 8.42 -11.42
CA PRO A 158 8.95 6.97 -11.58
C PRO A 158 10.05 6.62 -12.59
N THR A 159 10.88 5.66 -12.24
CA THR A 159 12.04 5.19 -13.03
C THR A 159 13.16 6.20 -13.28
N MET A 160 12.97 7.46 -12.87
CA MET A 160 13.97 8.51 -13.04
C MET A 160 15.17 8.25 -12.14
N GLU A 161 16.35 8.48 -12.68
CA GLU A 161 17.63 8.43 -11.97
C GLU A 161 18.14 9.83 -11.73
N LYS A 162 18.75 10.06 -10.55
CA LYS A 162 19.44 11.29 -10.19
C LYS A 162 20.78 10.97 -9.56
N HIS A 163 21.77 11.78 -9.88
CA HIS A 163 23.08 11.75 -9.26
C HIS A 163 23.11 12.66 -8.04
N TYR A 164 23.63 12.13 -6.95
CA TYR A 164 23.92 12.90 -5.75
C TYR A 164 25.43 12.88 -5.51
N TRP A 165 26.02 14.06 -5.48
CA TRP A 165 27.44 14.25 -5.24
C TRP A 165 27.68 14.72 -3.82
N PHE A 166 28.69 14.15 -3.18
CA PHE A 166 29.13 14.56 -1.88
C PHE A 166 30.66 14.60 -1.81
N PHE A 167 31.18 15.32 -0.84
CA PHE A 167 32.60 15.62 -0.77
C PHE A 167 33.16 15.13 0.56
N ILE A 168 34.36 14.54 0.45
CA ILE A 168 35.17 14.12 1.57
C ILE A 168 36.48 14.83 1.47
N ASP A 169 36.94 15.51 2.53
CA ASP A 169 38.20 16.22 2.54
C ASP A 169 39.37 15.29 2.20
N SER A 170 40.33 15.82 1.46
CA SER A 170 41.45 15.05 0.92
C SER A 170 42.31 14.39 2.00
N GLU A 171 42.39 14.99 3.18
CA GLU A 171 43.17 14.45 4.30
C GLU A 171 42.51 13.20 4.88
N THR A 172 41.23 13.30 5.25
CA THR A 172 40.42 12.15 5.73
C THR A 172 40.42 11.02 4.69
N TRP A 173 40.26 11.36 3.41
CA TRP A 173 40.27 10.36 2.34
C TRP A 173 41.62 9.65 2.24
N LYS A 174 42.76 10.38 2.28
CA LYS A 174 44.09 9.78 2.25
C LYS A 174 44.32 8.81 3.39
N LYS A 175 43.93 9.18 4.64
CA LYS A 175 44.06 8.35 5.81
C LYS A 175 43.18 7.09 5.71
N ALA A 176 41.95 7.23 5.23
CA ALA A 176 41.06 6.10 5.00
C ALA A 176 41.62 5.15 3.93
N LYS A 177 42.15 5.66 2.83
CA LYS A 177 42.69 4.88 1.72
C LYS A 177 43.89 4.01 2.14
N ILE A 178 44.79 4.53 2.99
CA ILE A 178 45.93 3.78 3.51
C ILE A 178 45.57 2.93 4.74
N GLY A 179 44.33 3.02 5.23
CA GLY A 179 43.81 2.21 6.35
C GLY A 179 44.24 2.69 7.73
N THR A 180 44.80 3.91 7.86
CA THR A 180 45.17 4.48 9.16
C THR A 180 44.00 4.98 9.97
N GLU A 181 42.92 5.40 9.30
CA GLU A 181 41.66 5.77 9.95
C GLU A 181 40.48 5.11 9.23
N LYS A 182 39.45 4.76 9.98
CA LYS A 182 38.20 4.27 9.39
C LYS A 182 37.40 5.45 8.87
N LEU A 183 36.65 5.23 7.79
CA LEU A 183 35.77 6.21 7.21
C LEU A 183 34.36 5.61 7.09
N PHE A 184 33.43 6.21 7.80
CA PHE A 184 32.01 5.91 7.72
C PHE A 184 31.29 7.04 7.02
N THR A 185 30.30 6.68 6.20
CA THR A 185 29.40 7.63 5.55
C THR A 185 27.98 7.21 5.83
N LEU A 186 27.12 8.18 6.13
CA LEU A 186 25.69 8.01 6.21
C LEU A 186 25.05 8.87 5.13
N LEU A 187 24.22 8.26 4.32
CA LEU A 187 23.38 8.90 3.33
C LEU A 187 21.93 8.64 3.69
N TYR A 188 21.12 9.69 3.71
CA TYR A 188 19.69 9.59 3.99
C TYR A 188 18.92 10.43 2.97
N PHE A 189 18.00 9.80 2.28
CA PHE A 189 17.15 10.43 1.27
C PHE A 189 15.73 10.52 1.83
N GLU A 190 15.34 11.73 2.20
CA GLU A 190 13.98 12.04 2.66
C GLU A 190 13.15 12.50 1.46
N TYR A 191 11.92 12.04 1.35
CA TYR A 191 11.00 12.43 0.28
C TYR A 191 9.55 12.42 0.78
N SER A 192 8.67 13.12 0.04
CA SER A 192 7.25 13.16 0.36
C SER A 192 6.40 12.62 -0.79
N HIS A 193 5.26 12.03 -0.44
CA HIS A 193 4.23 11.62 -1.39
C HIS A 193 2.87 11.66 -0.70
N ALA A 194 1.84 12.17 -1.37
CA ALA A 194 0.46 12.25 -0.85
C ALA A 194 0.36 12.82 0.58
N GLY A 195 1.21 13.80 0.93
CA GLY A 195 1.25 14.41 2.27
C GLY A 195 1.94 13.59 3.36
N LYS A 196 2.49 12.42 3.00
CA LYS A 196 3.30 11.60 3.90
C LYS A 196 4.78 11.80 3.57
N LYS A 197 5.67 11.66 4.56
CA LYS A 197 7.13 11.66 4.34
C LYS A 197 7.65 10.23 4.48
N SER A 198 8.59 9.84 3.75
CA SER A 198 9.30 8.57 3.79
C SER A 198 10.79 8.81 3.63
N GLY A 199 11.60 7.85 4.00
CA GLY A 199 13.04 7.98 3.86
C GLY A 199 13.70 6.65 3.58
N TYR A 200 14.85 6.74 2.90
CA TYR A 200 15.79 5.65 2.74
C TYR A 200 17.13 6.07 3.31
N GLY A 201 17.66 5.28 4.24
CA GLY A 201 18.95 5.52 4.85
C GLY A 201 19.94 4.39 4.61
N MET A 202 21.21 4.74 4.50
CA MET A 202 22.31 3.78 4.41
C MET A 202 23.55 4.25 5.14
N ILE A 203 24.18 3.35 5.89
CA ILE A 203 25.47 3.53 6.51
C ILE A 203 26.48 2.66 5.77
N SER A 204 27.60 3.24 5.34
CA SER A 204 28.66 2.53 4.64
C SER A 204 30.00 2.77 5.30
N GLU A 205 30.86 1.78 5.32
CA GLU A 205 32.26 1.87 5.77
C GLU A 205 33.17 1.67 4.56
N TYR A 206 34.14 2.53 4.40
CA TYR A 206 35.14 2.38 3.35
C TYR A 206 36.09 1.23 3.71
N ASN A 207 36.27 0.29 2.76
CA ASN A 207 37.20 -0.80 2.89
C ASN A 207 38.45 -0.53 2.02
N PRO A 208 39.61 -0.23 2.63
CA PRO A 208 40.82 0.10 1.86
C PRO A 208 41.36 -1.08 1.04
N SER A 209 41.09 -2.34 1.46
CA SER A 209 41.56 -3.53 0.74
C SER A 209 40.86 -3.72 -0.60
N THR A 210 39.58 -3.36 -0.69
CA THR A 210 38.78 -3.47 -1.92
C THR A 210 38.66 -2.17 -2.66
N GLY A 211 38.99 -1.03 -2.02
CA GLY A 211 38.82 0.31 -2.57
C GLY A 211 37.36 0.77 -2.67
N ASN A 212 36.43 0.08 -2.02
CA ASN A 212 34.99 0.32 -2.14
C ASN A 212 34.33 0.60 -0.78
N PHE A 213 33.17 1.24 -0.81
CA PHE A 213 32.30 1.35 0.34
C PHE A 213 31.48 0.08 0.51
N VAL A 214 31.47 -0.46 1.72
CA VAL A 214 30.68 -1.64 2.13
C VAL A 214 29.51 -1.16 2.96
N HIS A 215 28.29 -1.50 2.57
CA HIS A 215 27.09 -1.14 3.33
C HIS A 215 27.05 -1.93 4.64
N ARG A 216 26.91 -1.23 5.75
CA ARG A 216 26.82 -1.80 7.10
C ARG A 216 25.40 -1.89 7.60
N ASP A 217 24.58 -0.89 7.24
CA ASP A 217 23.16 -0.85 7.58
C ASP A 217 22.38 -0.13 6.48
N MET A 218 21.19 -0.59 6.23
CA MET A 218 20.24 0.03 5.29
C MET A 218 18.85 -0.08 5.88
N TRP A 219 18.06 1.00 5.80
CA TRP A 219 16.71 1.02 6.34
C TRP A 219 15.79 1.92 5.52
N ILE A 220 14.51 1.69 5.70
CA ILE A 220 13.45 2.51 5.14
C ILE A 220 12.65 3.05 6.33
N ASP A 221 12.46 4.35 6.36
CA ASP A 221 11.56 5.00 7.31
C ASP A 221 10.21 5.17 6.63
N ASP A 222 9.25 4.41 7.12
CA ASP A 222 7.85 4.58 6.77
C ASP A 222 7.20 5.53 7.75
N GLU A 223 6.67 6.58 7.20
CA GLU A 223 6.27 7.70 7.99
C GLU A 223 5.04 7.53 8.84
N LYS A 224 5.18 8.14 9.99
CA LYS A 224 4.07 8.65 10.79
C LYS A 224 3.47 9.86 10.07
N SER A 225 2.18 9.81 9.74
CA SER A 225 1.43 10.94 9.20
C SER A 225 1.75 12.21 10.02
N VAL A 226 2.24 13.23 9.35
CA VAL A 226 2.34 14.57 9.93
C VAL A 226 0.91 15.07 10.07
N HIS A 227 0.40 15.05 11.30
CA HIS A 227 -0.84 15.72 11.68
C HIS A 227 -0.59 17.19 11.97
#